data_ee1c45f7f3ece4249a97090980cabc85
#
_entry.id   ee1c45f7f3ece4249a97090980cabc85
#
_cell.length_a   1.000
_cell.length_b   1.000
_cell.length_c   1.000
_cell.angle_alpha   90.00
_cell.angle_beta   90.00
_cell.angle_gamma   90.00
#
_symmetry.space_group_name_H-M   'P 1'
#
loop_
_entity.id
_entity.type
_entity.pdbx_description
1 polymer ?
#
loop_
_entity_poly.entity_id
_entity_poly.type
_entity_poly.pdbx_seq_one_letter_code
_entity_poly.pdbx_strand_id
1 'polypeptide(L)'
;MNRMNRTDHPIHPVQPVHPVRWAYAFVDRPAALFERACAFWTAVTDTALSELRGGDGEFATLLAAGADPCVKIQAVAGGTGGAHLDLAVEDVPGFVEEALKLGAETVAVHEGWAVLRSPAGQLFCAVPWHGESVRPPVVSGSRLDQVCVDIPPTAYEAEVAFWSGLLPDWSARPGSRPEFHVVEPPPTLPLRILLQRLDEEPASAAAHLDLACGPDVDAVRVRHERLGATLVARHPHWTVLRDPAGGLYCLTTRDAETGGRRLS
;
A
#
# COMPACT_ATOMS: atom_id res chain seq x y z
N MET A 1 -57.89 15.38 -4.90
CA MET A 1 -56.84 14.87 -4.00
C MET A 1 -56.11 13.75 -4.73
N ASN A 2 -55.00 14.09 -5.40
CA ASN A 2 -54.19 13.12 -6.17
C ASN A 2 -52.91 12.85 -5.37
N ARG A 3 -52.77 11.67 -4.80
CA ARG A 3 -51.54 11.21 -4.16
C ARG A 3 -50.61 10.74 -5.27
N MET A 4 -49.52 11.49 -5.51
CA MET A 4 -48.39 11.04 -6.31
C MET A 4 -47.64 9.96 -5.51
N ASN A 5 -47.69 8.73 -6.02
CA ASN A 5 -46.79 7.66 -5.60
C ASN A 5 -45.36 8.02 -6.07
N ARG A 6 -44.46 8.33 -5.12
CA ARG A 6 -43.02 8.32 -5.36
C ARG A 6 -42.60 6.85 -5.34
N THR A 7 -42.27 6.32 -6.48
CA THR A 7 -41.52 5.05 -6.60
C THR A 7 -40.08 5.35 -6.26
N ASP A 8 -39.68 5.00 -5.03
CA ASP A 8 -38.25 4.93 -4.67
C ASP A 8 -37.63 3.78 -5.49
N HIS A 9 -36.89 4.13 -6.52
CA HIS A 9 -36.00 3.19 -7.19
C HIS A 9 -34.79 2.96 -6.28
N PRO A 10 -34.46 1.70 -5.92
CA PRO A 10 -33.25 1.40 -5.21
C PRO A 10 -32.05 1.86 -6.06
N ILE A 11 -31.23 2.74 -5.51
CA ILE A 11 -29.96 3.12 -6.11
C ILE A 11 -29.08 1.85 -6.02
N HIS A 12 -28.97 1.12 -7.12
CA HIS A 12 -27.99 0.05 -7.22
C HIS A 12 -26.61 0.70 -7.12
N PRO A 13 -25.70 0.23 -6.25
CA PRO A 13 -24.34 0.71 -6.23
C PRO A 13 -23.74 0.50 -7.63
N VAL A 14 -23.20 1.57 -8.19
CA VAL A 14 -22.47 1.51 -9.46
C VAL A 14 -21.31 0.54 -9.26
N GLN A 15 -21.33 -0.59 -9.95
CA GLN A 15 -20.20 -1.53 -9.91
C GLN A 15 -19.00 -0.83 -10.55
N PRO A 16 -17.81 -0.91 -9.95
CA PRO A 16 -16.61 -0.36 -10.56
C PRO A 16 -16.40 -1.03 -11.91
N VAL A 17 -16.05 -0.24 -12.92
CA VAL A 17 -15.87 -0.74 -14.28
C VAL A 17 -14.64 -1.66 -14.35
N HIS A 18 -13.62 -1.40 -13.51
CA HIS A 18 -12.37 -2.15 -13.43
C HIS A 18 -11.96 -2.38 -11.97
N PRO A 19 -12.60 -3.34 -11.25
CA PRO A 19 -12.33 -3.56 -9.83
C PRO A 19 -10.90 -4.07 -9.61
N VAL A 20 -10.26 -3.59 -8.55
CA VAL A 20 -8.99 -4.13 -8.08
C VAL A 20 -9.24 -5.49 -7.44
N ARG A 21 -8.56 -6.51 -7.94
CA ARG A 21 -8.67 -7.91 -7.49
C ARG A 21 -7.63 -8.30 -6.47
N TRP A 22 -6.46 -7.64 -6.51
CA TRP A 22 -5.38 -7.81 -5.56
C TRP A 22 -4.52 -6.55 -5.48
N ALA A 23 -3.76 -6.41 -4.41
CA ALA A 23 -2.82 -5.33 -4.24
C ALA A 23 -1.48 -5.86 -3.74
N TYR A 24 -0.39 -5.36 -4.34
CA TYR A 24 0.95 -5.60 -3.84
C TYR A 24 1.57 -4.31 -3.35
N ALA A 25 2.30 -4.38 -2.25
CA ALA A 25 3.20 -3.32 -1.83
C ALA A 25 4.61 -3.64 -2.32
N PHE A 26 5.25 -2.69 -2.98
CA PHE A 26 6.66 -2.77 -3.31
C PHE A 26 7.51 -2.11 -2.23
N VAL A 27 8.62 -2.76 -1.92
CA VAL A 27 9.72 -2.22 -1.12
C VAL A 27 10.78 -1.75 -2.09
N ASP A 28 10.91 -0.45 -2.31
CA ASP A 28 11.92 0.13 -3.20
C ASP A 28 13.18 0.45 -2.41
N ARG A 29 14.31 -0.15 -2.77
CA ARG A 29 15.58 0.08 -2.06
C ARG A 29 16.74 0.28 -3.05
N PRO A 30 17.74 1.09 -2.67
CA PRO A 30 18.91 1.31 -3.52
C PRO A 30 19.56 -0.01 -3.94
N ALA A 31 19.94 -0.14 -5.19
CA ALA A 31 20.53 -1.37 -5.74
C ALA A 31 21.75 -1.87 -4.93
N ALA A 32 22.57 -0.95 -4.42
CA ALA A 32 23.72 -1.29 -3.58
C ALA A 32 23.35 -1.93 -2.22
N LEU A 33 22.08 -1.83 -1.79
CA LEU A 33 21.58 -2.35 -0.51
C LEU A 33 20.48 -3.40 -0.71
N PHE A 34 20.23 -3.83 -1.95
CA PHE A 34 19.13 -4.69 -2.32
C PHE A 34 19.15 -6.06 -1.61
N GLU A 35 20.31 -6.74 -1.58
CA GLU A 35 20.45 -8.01 -0.87
C GLU A 35 20.13 -7.89 0.62
N ARG A 36 20.58 -6.80 1.24
CA ARG A 36 20.32 -6.52 2.67
C ARG A 36 18.83 -6.27 2.92
N ALA A 37 18.18 -5.56 2.00
CA ALA A 37 16.73 -5.36 2.04
C ALA A 37 15.97 -6.68 1.88
N CYS A 38 16.35 -7.53 0.92
CA CYS A 38 15.75 -8.85 0.71
C CYS A 38 15.85 -9.71 1.98
N ALA A 39 17.05 -9.79 2.58
CA ALA A 39 17.28 -10.56 3.80
C ALA A 39 16.42 -10.06 4.99
N PHE A 40 16.30 -8.74 5.15
CA PHE A 40 15.48 -8.14 6.20
C PHE A 40 13.99 -8.41 5.99
N TRP A 41 13.47 -8.06 4.82
CA TRP A 41 12.03 -8.14 4.56
C TRP A 41 11.50 -9.57 4.50
N THR A 42 12.29 -10.52 3.98
CA THR A 42 11.94 -11.96 4.06
C THR A 42 11.88 -12.45 5.51
N ALA A 43 12.82 -12.04 6.36
CA ALA A 43 12.83 -12.40 7.79
C ALA A 43 11.66 -11.75 8.57
N VAL A 44 11.30 -10.51 8.23
CA VAL A 44 10.18 -9.78 8.86
C VAL A 44 8.83 -10.39 8.51
N THR A 45 8.66 -10.80 7.25
CA THR A 45 7.40 -11.34 6.73
C THR A 45 7.32 -12.87 6.73
N ASP A 46 8.39 -13.56 7.17
CA ASP A 46 8.51 -15.03 7.14
C ASP A 46 8.20 -15.62 5.77
N THR A 47 8.87 -15.08 4.77
CA THR A 47 8.68 -15.42 3.36
C THR A 47 9.96 -15.94 2.73
N ALA A 48 9.84 -16.65 1.62
CA ALA A 48 10.97 -16.97 0.75
C ALA A 48 11.08 -15.91 -0.35
N LEU A 49 12.31 -15.65 -0.80
CA LEU A 49 12.54 -14.79 -1.95
C LEU A 49 12.33 -15.60 -3.24
N SER A 50 11.59 -15.08 -4.20
CA SER A 50 11.49 -15.65 -5.54
C SER A 50 12.82 -15.53 -6.28
N GLU A 51 12.94 -16.18 -7.44
CA GLU A 51 13.98 -15.85 -8.41
C GLU A 51 13.93 -14.37 -8.76
N LEU A 52 15.11 -13.79 -9.01
CA LEU A 52 15.23 -12.40 -9.45
C LEU A 52 14.74 -12.27 -10.88
N ARG A 53 14.06 -11.18 -11.18
CA ARG A 53 13.49 -10.85 -12.49
C ARG A 53 13.91 -9.45 -12.90
N GLY A 54 13.68 -9.11 -14.18
CA GLY A 54 14.11 -7.88 -14.81
C GLY A 54 15.44 -8.04 -15.52
N GLY A 55 15.87 -7.02 -16.26
CA GLY A 55 17.10 -7.07 -17.07
C GLY A 55 18.37 -7.17 -16.22
N ASP A 56 18.35 -6.56 -15.04
CA ASP A 56 19.47 -6.52 -14.09
C ASP A 56 19.16 -7.32 -12.80
N GLY A 57 18.10 -8.15 -12.78
CA GLY A 57 17.65 -8.86 -11.59
C GLY A 57 17.09 -7.97 -10.49
N GLU A 58 16.50 -6.84 -10.89
CA GLU A 58 16.06 -5.77 -9.98
C GLU A 58 14.75 -6.05 -9.26
N PHE A 59 14.00 -7.12 -9.62
CA PHE A 59 12.70 -7.45 -9.02
C PHE A 59 12.69 -8.81 -8.35
N ALA A 60 12.06 -8.91 -7.20
CA ALA A 60 11.69 -10.16 -6.56
C ALA A 60 10.31 -10.08 -5.88
N THR A 61 9.73 -11.26 -5.62
CA THR A 61 8.49 -11.41 -4.86
C THR A 61 8.80 -12.12 -3.55
N LEU A 62 8.20 -11.67 -2.45
CA LEU A 62 8.27 -12.32 -1.15
C LEU A 62 7.15 -13.36 -1.08
N LEU A 63 7.51 -14.65 -1.15
CA LEU A 63 6.59 -15.78 -1.28
C LEU A 63 6.16 -16.27 0.10
N ALA A 64 4.90 -16.06 0.47
CA ALA A 64 4.32 -16.56 1.70
C ALA A 64 3.94 -18.05 1.57
N ALA A 65 4.20 -18.84 2.60
CA ALA A 65 3.79 -20.24 2.60
C ALA A 65 2.26 -20.38 2.75
N GLY A 66 1.62 -21.03 1.79
CA GLY A 66 0.17 -21.31 1.82
C GLY A 66 -0.74 -20.08 1.64
N ALA A 67 -0.21 -18.97 1.15
CA ALA A 67 -0.95 -17.76 0.83
C ALA A 67 -0.40 -17.09 -0.42
N ASP A 68 -1.18 -16.17 -1.01
CA ASP A 68 -0.72 -15.41 -2.16
C ASP A 68 0.18 -14.25 -1.72
N PRO A 69 1.24 -13.94 -2.49
CA PRO A 69 2.14 -12.86 -2.15
C PRO A 69 1.44 -11.52 -2.23
N CYS A 70 1.71 -10.63 -1.28
CA CYS A 70 1.30 -9.22 -1.34
C CYS A 70 2.46 -8.24 -1.17
N VAL A 71 3.70 -8.75 -1.11
CA VAL A 71 4.91 -7.93 -1.01
C VAL A 71 5.86 -8.30 -2.12
N LYS A 72 6.35 -7.29 -2.81
CA LYS A 72 7.41 -7.38 -3.79
C LYS A 72 8.55 -6.44 -3.39
N ILE A 73 9.72 -6.62 -3.94
CA ILE A 73 10.89 -5.78 -3.67
C ILE A 73 11.58 -5.43 -4.98
N GLN A 74 12.04 -4.16 -5.06
CA GLN A 74 12.71 -3.63 -6.24
C GLN A 74 14.01 -2.93 -5.87
N ALA A 75 15.06 -3.21 -6.64
CA ALA A 75 16.27 -2.41 -6.65
C ALA A 75 16.06 -1.15 -7.48
N VAL A 76 16.29 0.03 -6.90
CA VAL A 76 16.20 1.32 -7.60
C VAL A 76 17.56 1.94 -7.79
N ALA A 77 17.76 2.63 -8.93
CA ALA A 77 19.04 3.19 -9.31
C ALA A 77 19.45 4.42 -8.48
N GLY A 78 18.49 5.12 -7.87
CA GLY A 78 18.76 6.37 -7.14
C GLY A 78 17.82 6.61 -5.97
N GLY A 79 18.16 7.61 -5.14
CA GLY A 79 17.39 8.01 -3.98
C GLY A 79 17.54 7.07 -2.78
N THR A 80 16.71 7.30 -1.75
CA THR A 80 16.67 6.48 -0.52
C THR A 80 15.73 5.29 -0.64
N GLY A 81 15.08 5.13 -1.81
CA GLY A 81 13.96 4.21 -1.98
C GLY A 81 12.66 4.75 -1.38
N GLY A 82 11.71 3.85 -1.17
CA GLY A 82 10.37 4.16 -0.66
C GLY A 82 9.49 2.94 -0.72
N ALA A 83 8.24 3.17 -1.10
CA ALA A 83 7.27 2.12 -1.42
C ALA A 83 6.35 2.59 -2.56
N HIS A 84 5.77 1.65 -3.29
CA HIS A 84 4.67 1.90 -4.20
C HIS A 84 3.67 0.75 -4.19
N LEU A 85 2.51 0.98 -4.79
CA LEU A 85 1.45 -0.01 -4.94
C LEU A 85 1.41 -0.54 -6.38
N ASP A 86 1.26 -1.86 -6.53
CA ASP A 86 0.73 -2.45 -7.75
C ASP A 86 -0.73 -2.83 -7.49
N LEU A 87 -1.63 -2.35 -8.33
CA LEU A 87 -3.05 -2.68 -8.32
C LEU A 87 -3.33 -3.71 -9.42
N ALA A 88 -3.66 -4.92 -9.01
CA ALA A 88 -3.93 -6.01 -9.92
C ALA A 88 -5.40 -6.02 -10.35
N VAL A 89 -5.64 -5.90 -11.65
CA VAL A 89 -6.93 -5.77 -12.29
C VAL A 89 -7.10 -6.75 -13.45
N GLU A 90 -8.33 -7.04 -13.86
CA GLU A 90 -8.60 -7.90 -15.03
C GLU A 90 -8.37 -7.16 -16.36
N ASP A 91 -8.65 -5.86 -16.39
CA ASP A 91 -8.51 -5.00 -17.57
C ASP A 91 -7.57 -3.83 -17.26
N VAL A 92 -6.28 -4.02 -17.51
CA VAL A 92 -5.25 -3.00 -17.29
C VAL A 92 -5.46 -1.76 -18.16
N PRO A 93 -5.73 -1.85 -19.47
CA PRO A 93 -5.99 -0.66 -20.29
C PRO A 93 -7.16 0.18 -19.79
N GLY A 94 -8.29 -0.45 -19.47
CA GLY A 94 -9.46 0.26 -18.96
C GLY A 94 -9.22 0.92 -17.60
N PHE A 95 -8.50 0.26 -16.70
CA PHE A 95 -8.11 0.84 -15.41
C PHE A 95 -7.18 2.06 -15.58
N VAL A 96 -6.22 1.99 -16.52
CA VAL A 96 -5.34 3.12 -16.86
C VAL A 96 -6.16 4.30 -17.37
N GLU A 97 -7.12 4.07 -18.28
CA GLU A 97 -7.99 5.14 -18.79
C GLU A 97 -8.79 5.83 -17.66
N GLU A 98 -9.31 5.08 -16.71
CA GLU A 98 -10.00 5.68 -15.54
C GLU A 98 -9.03 6.48 -14.65
N ALA A 99 -7.83 5.98 -14.39
CA ALA A 99 -6.82 6.71 -13.63
C ALA A 99 -6.45 8.05 -14.30
N LEU A 100 -6.29 8.07 -15.63
CA LEU A 100 -5.99 9.28 -16.41
C LEU A 100 -7.14 10.30 -16.35
N LYS A 101 -8.40 9.86 -16.42
CA LYS A 101 -9.56 10.74 -16.26
C LYS A 101 -9.63 11.41 -14.89
N LEU A 102 -9.08 10.76 -13.87
CA LEU A 102 -9.01 11.26 -12.49
C LEU A 102 -7.75 12.09 -12.21
N GLY A 103 -6.88 12.30 -13.21
CA GLY A 103 -5.72 13.18 -13.13
C GLY A 103 -4.39 12.48 -12.91
N ALA A 104 -4.30 11.15 -13.05
CA ALA A 104 -3.01 10.47 -13.10
C ALA A 104 -2.28 10.78 -14.41
N GLU A 105 -0.97 10.56 -14.39
CA GLU A 105 -0.10 10.63 -15.58
C GLU A 105 0.50 9.27 -15.88
N THR A 106 0.63 8.91 -17.16
CA THR A 106 1.38 7.71 -17.57
C THR A 106 2.87 8.00 -17.54
N VAL A 107 3.62 7.21 -16.78
CA VAL A 107 5.09 7.28 -16.71
C VAL A 107 5.74 6.31 -17.68
N ALA A 108 5.25 5.05 -17.71
CA ALA A 108 5.72 4.04 -18.65
C ALA A 108 4.60 3.04 -18.99
N VAL A 109 4.63 2.50 -20.19
CA VAL A 109 3.74 1.41 -20.61
C VAL A 109 4.61 0.25 -21.05
N HIS A 110 4.29 -0.92 -20.51
CA HIS A 110 4.95 -2.19 -20.81
C HIS A 110 3.94 -3.17 -21.39
N GLU A 111 4.41 -4.31 -21.86
CA GLU A 111 3.51 -5.37 -22.31
C GLU A 111 2.69 -5.91 -21.11
N GLY A 112 1.39 -5.57 -21.10
CA GLY A 112 0.42 -6.04 -20.11
C GLY A 112 0.36 -5.26 -18.79
N TRP A 113 1.19 -4.21 -18.56
CA TRP A 113 1.15 -3.40 -17.35
C TRP A 113 1.60 -1.96 -17.58
N ALA A 114 1.30 -1.06 -16.66
CA ALA A 114 1.66 0.35 -16.78
C ALA A 114 2.11 0.93 -15.44
N VAL A 115 3.06 1.86 -15.50
CA VAL A 115 3.48 2.73 -14.39
C VAL A 115 2.76 4.06 -14.52
N LEU A 116 2.11 4.46 -13.46
CA LEU A 116 1.32 5.67 -13.35
C LEU A 116 1.87 6.57 -12.23
N ARG A 117 1.53 7.84 -12.30
CA ARG A 117 1.81 8.83 -11.27
C ARG A 117 0.51 9.49 -10.84
N SER A 118 0.22 9.52 -9.54
CA SER A 118 -0.94 10.22 -8.98
C SER A 118 -0.78 11.73 -9.04
N PRO A 119 -1.84 12.52 -8.79
CA PRO A 119 -1.76 13.99 -8.79
C PRO A 119 -0.73 14.56 -7.82
N ALA A 120 -0.47 13.92 -6.67
CA ALA A 120 0.56 14.34 -5.73
C ALA A 120 1.97 13.82 -6.06
N GLY A 121 2.12 13.03 -7.13
CA GLY A 121 3.41 12.54 -7.60
C GLY A 121 3.79 11.13 -7.14
N GLN A 122 2.91 10.43 -6.37
CA GLN A 122 3.16 9.05 -5.97
C GLN A 122 3.09 8.10 -7.17
N LEU A 123 4.12 7.26 -7.32
CA LEU A 123 4.11 6.20 -8.34
C LEU A 123 3.26 5.01 -7.88
N PHE A 124 2.56 4.41 -8.82
CA PHE A 124 1.84 3.14 -8.65
C PHE A 124 1.74 2.42 -10.00
N CYS A 125 1.46 1.12 -9.97
CA CYS A 125 1.31 0.36 -11.19
C CYS A 125 -0.11 -0.23 -11.32
N ALA A 126 -0.58 -0.33 -12.56
CA ALA A 126 -1.68 -1.19 -12.96
C ALA A 126 -1.10 -2.47 -13.56
N VAL A 127 -1.42 -3.62 -12.98
CA VAL A 127 -0.85 -4.92 -13.36
C VAL A 127 -1.96 -5.94 -13.58
N PRO A 128 -1.73 -7.02 -14.38
CA PRO A 128 -2.73 -8.05 -14.56
C PRO A 128 -2.91 -8.86 -13.27
N TRP A 129 -4.16 -9.20 -12.96
CA TRP A 129 -4.49 -10.13 -11.89
C TRP A 129 -4.32 -11.59 -12.37
N HIS A 130 -3.72 -12.42 -11.53
CA HIS A 130 -3.40 -13.83 -11.86
C HIS A 130 -4.15 -14.84 -10.99
N GLY A 131 -5.19 -14.41 -10.28
CA GLY A 131 -6.02 -15.28 -9.45
C GLY A 131 -5.72 -15.25 -7.95
N GLU A 132 -4.89 -14.31 -7.50
CA GLU A 132 -4.58 -14.12 -6.07
C GLU A 132 -5.87 -13.88 -5.28
N SER A 133 -5.98 -14.56 -4.11
CA SER A 133 -7.20 -14.55 -3.30
C SER A 133 -6.97 -14.84 -1.81
N VAL A 134 -5.79 -15.39 -1.44
CA VAL A 134 -5.48 -15.83 -0.08
C VAL A 134 -4.52 -14.85 0.59
N ARG A 135 -5.02 -14.07 1.54
CA ARG A 135 -4.20 -13.10 2.30
C ARG A 135 -3.11 -13.80 3.11
N PRO A 136 -1.89 -13.20 3.17
CA PRO A 136 -0.85 -13.69 4.07
C PRO A 136 -1.29 -13.67 5.54
N PRO A 137 -0.87 -14.66 6.35
CA PRO A 137 -1.19 -14.73 7.76
C PRO A 137 -0.43 -13.68 8.58
N VAL A 138 -0.83 -13.52 9.84
CA VAL A 138 -0.02 -12.82 10.85
C VAL A 138 1.22 -13.65 11.16
N VAL A 139 2.38 -13.00 11.10
CA VAL A 139 3.67 -13.63 11.37
C VAL A 139 4.34 -12.94 12.53
N SER A 140 4.69 -13.72 13.57
CA SER A 140 5.42 -13.21 14.75
C SER A 140 4.80 -11.96 15.37
N GLY A 141 3.48 -11.90 15.39
CA GLY A 141 2.70 -10.80 15.98
C GLY A 141 2.50 -9.59 15.05
N SER A 142 2.89 -9.67 13.79
CA SER A 142 2.70 -8.58 12.84
C SER A 142 2.23 -9.05 11.46
N ARG A 143 1.60 -8.14 10.71
CA ARG A 143 1.28 -8.32 9.30
C ARG A 143 1.38 -6.99 8.57
N LEU A 144 2.01 -6.99 7.39
CA LEU A 144 1.94 -5.86 6.49
C LEU A 144 0.49 -5.75 5.97
N ASP A 145 -0.16 -4.63 6.21
CA ASP A 145 -1.57 -4.44 5.87
C ASP A 145 -1.89 -3.04 5.34
N GLN A 146 -0.88 -2.17 5.24
CA GLN A 146 -1.09 -0.79 4.81
C GLN A 146 0.11 -0.23 4.05
N VAL A 147 -0.19 0.54 3.00
CA VAL A 147 0.75 1.49 2.42
C VAL A 147 0.30 2.89 2.83
N CYS A 148 1.17 3.66 3.48
CA CYS A 148 0.95 5.04 3.83
C CYS A 148 1.57 5.93 2.77
N VAL A 149 0.78 6.84 2.20
CA VAL A 149 1.22 7.86 1.25
C VAL A 149 1.33 9.18 1.98
N ASP A 150 2.54 9.70 2.08
CA ASP A 150 2.89 10.99 2.68
C ASP A 150 2.75 12.09 1.65
N ILE A 151 1.80 13.00 1.84
CA ILE A 151 1.32 13.91 0.81
C ILE A 151 1.60 15.36 1.22
N PRO A 152 2.20 16.18 0.31
CA PRO A 152 2.33 17.62 0.52
C PRO A 152 0.96 18.25 0.83
N PRO A 153 0.87 19.22 1.77
CA PRO A 153 -0.38 19.86 2.13
C PRO A 153 -1.17 20.42 0.95
N THR A 154 -0.50 21.02 -0.02
CA THR A 154 -1.11 21.62 -1.21
C THR A 154 -1.73 20.61 -2.18
N ALA A 155 -1.25 19.37 -2.20
CA ALA A 155 -1.74 18.29 -3.07
C ALA A 155 -2.75 17.36 -2.38
N TYR A 156 -2.98 17.51 -1.06
CA TYR A 156 -3.69 16.53 -0.24
C TYR A 156 -5.14 16.27 -0.70
N GLU A 157 -5.92 17.32 -0.92
CA GLU A 157 -7.33 17.18 -1.31
C GLU A 157 -7.49 16.53 -2.71
N ALA A 158 -6.59 16.88 -3.64
CA ALA A 158 -6.58 16.28 -4.96
C ALA A 158 -6.23 14.78 -4.90
N GLU A 159 -5.27 14.42 -4.06
CA GLU A 159 -4.85 13.02 -3.87
C GLU A 159 -5.95 12.18 -3.19
N VAL A 160 -6.64 12.74 -2.18
CA VAL A 160 -7.80 12.09 -1.55
C VAL A 160 -8.91 11.86 -2.57
N ALA A 161 -9.23 12.86 -3.39
CA ALA A 161 -10.25 12.74 -4.43
C ALA A 161 -9.85 11.69 -5.48
N PHE A 162 -8.59 11.67 -5.88
CA PHE A 162 -8.04 10.70 -6.83
C PHE A 162 -8.21 9.26 -6.36
N TRP A 163 -7.66 8.92 -5.19
CA TRP A 163 -7.72 7.54 -4.67
C TRP A 163 -9.14 7.08 -4.36
N SER A 164 -9.97 7.99 -3.84
CA SER A 164 -11.39 7.68 -3.58
C SER A 164 -12.18 7.47 -4.86
N GLY A 165 -11.87 8.19 -5.93
CA GLY A 165 -12.50 8.05 -7.23
C GLY A 165 -12.04 6.83 -8.03
N LEU A 166 -10.73 6.50 -7.94
CA LEU A 166 -10.14 5.36 -8.63
C LEU A 166 -10.58 4.02 -8.03
N LEU A 167 -10.88 4.00 -6.73
CA LEU A 167 -11.23 2.80 -5.97
C LEU A 167 -12.65 2.92 -5.39
N PRO A 168 -13.69 3.02 -6.23
CA PRO A 168 -15.05 3.35 -5.80
C PRO A 168 -15.74 2.24 -4.97
N ASP A 169 -15.24 1.01 -5.03
CA ASP A 169 -15.65 -0.13 -4.23
C ASP A 169 -14.92 -0.23 -2.87
N TRP A 170 -13.91 0.63 -2.64
CA TRP A 170 -13.24 0.73 -1.36
C TRP A 170 -13.90 1.80 -0.49
N SER A 171 -13.91 1.58 0.83
CA SER A 171 -14.50 2.53 1.77
C SER A 171 -13.53 3.69 2.05
N ALA A 172 -13.76 4.85 1.43
CA ALA A 172 -12.98 6.06 1.67
C ALA A 172 -13.59 6.89 2.81
N ARG A 173 -12.80 7.24 3.85
CA ARG A 173 -13.29 7.96 5.02
C ARG A 173 -12.17 8.72 5.75
N PRO A 174 -12.48 9.82 6.45
CA PRO A 174 -11.52 10.45 7.36
C PRO A 174 -10.94 9.44 8.35
N GLY A 175 -9.66 9.59 8.64
CA GLY A 175 -8.98 8.83 9.69
C GLY A 175 -9.36 9.31 11.09
N SER A 176 -8.68 8.76 12.11
CA SER A 176 -8.90 9.16 13.50
C SER A 176 -8.24 10.50 13.87
N ARG A 177 -7.44 11.06 12.99
CA ARG A 177 -6.76 12.34 13.12
C ARG A 177 -6.99 13.14 11.84
N PRO A 178 -7.00 14.47 11.91
CA PRO A 178 -7.36 15.33 10.77
C PRO A 178 -6.39 15.24 9.58
N GLU A 179 -5.14 14.81 9.83
CA GLU A 179 -4.14 14.61 8.79
C GLU A 179 -4.30 13.28 8.02
N PHE A 180 -5.20 12.37 8.46
CA PHE A 180 -5.36 11.04 7.88
C PHE A 180 -6.67 10.88 7.11
N HIS A 181 -6.58 10.26 5.95
CA HIS A 181 -7.72 9.70 5.21
C HIS A 181 -7.44 8.24 4.87
N VAL A 182 -8.41 7.37 5.08
CA VAL A 182 -8.27 5.92 4.89
C VAL A 182 -9.08 5.49 3.70
N VAL A 183 -8.45 4.73 2.79
CA VAL A 183 -9.11 4.04 1.69
C VAL A 183 -9.00 2.54 1.99
N GLU A 184 -10.10 1.98 2.52
CA GLU A 184 -10.18 0.63 3.07
C GLU A 184 -10.71 -0.33 2.00
N PRO A 185 -9.98 -1.38 1.63
CA PRO A 185 -10.41 -2.33 0.62
C PRO A 185 -11.50 -3.28 1.13
N PRO A 186 -12.16 -4.03 0.23
CA PRO A 186 -12.90 -5.23 0.62
C PRO A 186 -12.05 -6.17 1.47
N PRO A 187 -12.64 -6.91 2.45
CA PRO A 187 -11.88 -7.73 3.42
C PRO A 187 -11.03 -8.84 2.80
N THR A 188 -11.28 -9.20 1.55
CA THR A 188 -10.52 -10.19 0.79
C THR A 188 -9.16 -9.68 0.32
N LEU A 189 -8.96 -8.37 0.24
CA LEU A 189 -7.71 -7.77 -0.22
C LEU A 189 -6.72 -7.55 0.94
N PRO A 190 -5.41 -7.67 0.69
CA PRO A 190 -4.42 -7.68 1.77
C PRO A 190 -4.06 -6.30 2.31
N LEU A 191 -4.16 -5.26 1.49
CA LEU A 191 -3.57 -3.95 1.76
C LEU A 191 -4.60 -2.83 1.64
N ARG A 192 -4.61 -1.92 2.59
CA ARG A 192 -5.31 -0.65 2.53
C ARG A 192 -4.35 0.51 2.24
N ILE A 193 -4.90 1.66 1.89
CA ILE A 193 -4.14 2.90 1.69
C ILE A 193 -4.45 3.85 2.84
N LEU A 194 -3.41 4.43 3.43
CA LEU A 194 -3.51 5.58 4.32
C LEU A 194 -2.94 6.80 3.59
N LEU A 195 -3.73 7.84 3.45
CA LEU A 195 -3.30 9.13 2.91
C LEU A 195 -3.00 10.04 4.10
N GLN A 196 -1.74 10.44 4.24
CA GLN A 196 -1.26 11.28 5.33
C GLN A 196 -0.88 12.65 4.78
N ARG A 197 -1.56 13.69 5.25
CA ARG A 197 -1.13 15.07 5.00
C ARG A 197 0.06 15.41 5.87
N LEU A 198 1.14 15.84 5.26
CA LEU A 198 2.32 16.34 5.96
C LEU A 198 2.13 17.77 6.45
N ASP A 199 2.99 18.20 7.37
CA ASP A 199 3.13 19.59 7.76
C ASP A 199 4.14 20.32 6.85
N GLU A 200 5.12 19.59 6.33
CA GLU A 200 6.12 20.09 5.36
C GLU A 200 5.60 19.99 3.92
N GLU A 201 6.18 20.78 3.03
CA GLU A 201 5.86 20.83 1.61
C GLU A 201 7.00 20.19 0.77
N PRO A 202 7.12 18.85 0.70
CA PRO A 202 8.07 18.20 -0.20
C PRO A 202 7.65 18.37 -1.67
N ALA A 203 8.60 18.14 -2.59
CA ALA A 203 8.36 18.32 -4.03
C ALA A 203 7.32 17.33 -4.60
N SER A 204 7.12 16.18 -3.96
CA SER A 204 6.16 15.15 -4.37
C SER A 204 5.79 14.28 -3.17
N ALA A 205 4.69 13.54 -3.30
CA ALA A 205 4.34 12.50 -2.36
C ALA A 205 5.39 11.38 -2.35
N ALA A 206 5.49 10.70 -1.22
CA ALA A 206 6.28 9.49 -1.02
C ALA A 206 5.44 8.46 -0.26
N ALA A 207 5.86 7.19 -0.27
CA ALA A 207 5.15 6.18 0.48
C ALA A 207 6.08 5.33 1.33
N HIS A 208 5.49 4.79 2.41
CA HIS A 208 6.13 3.81 3.29
C HIS A 208 5.15 2.71 3.70
N LEU A 209 5.69 1.62 4.24
CA LEU A 209 4.92 0.46 4.64
C LEU A 209 4.57 0.51 6.12
N ASP A 210 3.37 0.07 6.46
CA ASP A 210 2.93 -0.10 7.85
C ASP A 210 2.56 -1.56 8.14
N LEU A 211 3.06 -2.07 9.27
CA LEU A 211 2.69 -3.36 9.79
C LEU A 211 1.74 -3.20 10.97
N ALA A 212 0.62 -3.90 10.94
CA ALA A 212 -0.27 -4.01 12.09
C ALA A 212 0.30 -5.02 13.09
N CYS A 213 0.45 -4.61 14.36
CA CYS A 213 1.09 -5.39 15.43
C CYS A 213 0.19 -5.56 16.66
N GLY A 214 -0.96 -4.90 16.71
CA GLY A 214 -1.83 -4.91 17.88
C GLY A 214 -1.11 -4.45 19.15
N PRO A 215 -1.29 -5.17 20.28
CA PRO A 215 -0.62 -4.83 21.53
C PRO A 215 0.89 -5.17 21.53
N ASP A 216 1.36 -5.95 20.56
CA ASP A 216 2.71 -6.51 20.55
C ASP A 216 3.76 -5.62 19.88
N VAL A 217 3.43 -4.35 19.60
CA VAL A 217 4.32 -3.39 18.90
C VAL A 217 5.74 -3.38 19.47
N ASP A 218 5.90 -3.37 20.79
CA ASP A 218 7.24 -3.35 21.41
C ASP A 218 8.00 -4.65 21.23
N ALA A 219 7.34 -5.79 21.32
CA ALA A 219 7.96 -7.10 21.07
C ALA A 219 8.38 -7.25 19.59
N VAL A 220 7.51 -6.83 18.68
CA VAL A 220 7.79 -6.81 17.24
C VAL A 220 8.95 -5.86 16.93
N ARG A 221 8.96 -4.65 17.51
CA ARG A 221 10.07 -3.71 17.38
C ARG A 221 11.41 -4.33 17.79
N VAL A 222 11.48 -4.94 18.99
CA VAL A 222 12.71 -5.58 19.50
C VAL A 222 13.18 -6.70 18.56
N ARG A 223 12.24 -7.46 17.97
CA ARG A 223 12.57 -8.46 16.96
C ARG A 223 13.16 -7.82 15.70
N HIS A 224 12.56 -6.76 15.18
CA HIS A 224 13.04 -6.06 13.98
C HIS A 224 14.41 -5.41 14.21
N GLU A 225 14.65 -4.87 15.41
CA GLU A 225 15.97 -4.33 15.79
C GLU A 225 17.06 -5.43 15.80
N ARG A 226 16.74 -6.65 16.24
CA ARG A 226 17.65 -7.80 16.15
C ARG A 226 17.95 -8.22 14.71
N LEU A 227 17.04 -7.93 13.78
CA LEU A 227 17.23 -8.12 12.33
C LEU A 227 17.95 -6.95 11.67
N GLY A 228 18.33 -5.93 12.43
CA GLY A 228 19.12 -4.79 11.97
C GLY A 228 18.32 -3.50 11.70
N ALA A 229 17.04 -3.45 12.04
CA ALA A 229 16.30 -2.19 12.00
C ALA A 229 16.76 -1.24 13.11
N THR A 230 16.55 0.05 12.91
CA THR A 230 16.85 1.09 13.92
C THR A 230 15.60 1.89 14.24
N LEU A 231 15.38 2.16 15.54
CA LEU A 231 14.29 3.03 16.02
C LEU A 231 14.56 4.47 15.59
N VAL A 232 13.57 5.11 14.97
CA VAL A 232 13.60 6.52 14.56
C VAL A 232 12.75 7.38 15.46
N ALA A 233 11.47 7.00 15.67
CA ALA A 233 10.53 7.77 16.51
C ALA A 233 9.47 6.86 17.13
N ARG A 234 8.91 7.31 18.26
CA ARG A 234 7.76 6.66 18.90
C ARG A 234 6.62 7.65 19.01
N HIS A 235 5.44 7.19 18.64
CA HIS A 235 4.18 7.91 18.77
C HIS A 235 3.17 7.04 19.54
N PRO A 236 2.07 7.61 20.05
CA PRO A 236 1.09 6.83 20.83
C PRO A 236 0.49 5.61 20.11
N HIS A 237 0.41 5.65 18.79
CA HIS A 237 -0.27 4.63 17.99
C HIS A 237 0.61 3.99 16.91
N TRP A 238 1.84 4.45 16.72
CA TRP A 238 2.80 3.86 15.80
C TRP A 238 4.24 4.13 16.22
N THR A 239 5.14 3.31 15.75
CA THR A 239 6.58 3.43 15.94
C THR A 239 7.25 3.44 14.59
N VAL A 240 8.05 4.46 14.31
CA VAL A 240 8.81 4.60 13.07
C VAL A 240 10.15 3.89 13.22
N LEU A 241 10.45 3.03 12.28
CA LEU A 241 11.71 2.29 12.17
C LEU A 241 12.36 2.59 10.83
N ARG A 242 13.65 2.34 10.77
CA ARG A 242 14.44 2.34 9.54
C ARG A 242 14.99 0.94 9.33
N ASP A 243 14.76 0.36 8.16
CA ASP A 243 15.31 -0.93 7.80
C ASP A 243 16.82 -0.85 7.51
N PRO A 244 17.55 -1.99 7.42
CA PRO A 244 18.98 -1.99 7.18
C PRO A 244 19.42 -1.41 5.82
N ALA A 245 18.50 -1.22 4.89
CA ALA A 245 18.75 -0.59 3.60
C ALA A 245 18.38 0.91 3.56
N GLY A 246 17.98 1.48 4.72
CA GLY A 246 17.76 2.92 4.91
C GLY A 246 16.32 3.39 4.75
N GLY A 247 15.38 2.52 4.34
CA GLY A 247 13.98 2.89 4.15
C GLY A 247 13.21 2.96 5.46
N LEU A 248 12.30 3.95 5.58
CA LEU A 248 11.40 4.07 6.71
C LEU A 248 10.20 3.14 6.55
N TYR A 249 9.68 2.67 7.69
CA TYR A 249 8.43 1.93 7.80
C TYR A 249 7.87 2.06 9.22
N CYS A 250 6.60 1.73 9.42
CA CYS A 250 5.97 1.85 10.72
C CYS A 250 5.45 0.52 11.26
N LEU A 251 5.50 0.37 12.57
CA LEU A 251 4.74 -0.61 13.34
C LEU A 251 3.56 0.10 13.98
N THR A 252 2.34 -0.39 13.79
CA THR A 252 1.13 0.27 14.28
C THR A 252 0.41 -0.59 15.32
N THR A 253 -0.36 0.06 16.21
CA THR A 253 -1.18 -0.62 17.23
C THR A 253 -2.48 -1.20 16.65
N ARG A 254 -2.66 -1.21 15.34
CA ARG A 254 -3.82 -1.87 14.71
C ARG A 254 -3.76 -3.37 14.92
N ASP A 255 -4.92 -3.97 15.01
CA ASP A 255 -5.04 -5.42 15.17
C ASP A 255 -4.48 -6.14 13.92
N ALA A 256 -3.54 -7.05 14.13
CA ALA A 256 -2.82 -7.71 13.04
C ALA A 256 -3.72 -8.65 12.22
N GLU A 257 -4.78 -9.22 12.81
CA GLU A 257 -5.71 -10.11 12.12
C GLU A 257 -6.75 -9.34 11.30
N THR A 258 -7.32 -8.31 11.88
CA THR A 258 -8.45 -7.59 11.28
C THR A 258 -8.06 -6.28 10.60
N GLY A 259 -6.87 -5.72 10.89
CA GLY A 259 -6.48 -4.39 10.45
C GLY A 259 -7.24 -3.27 11.18
N GLY A 260 -8.22 -3.61 12.01
CA GLY A 260 -9.04 -2.66 12.77
C GLY A 260 -8.29 -2.03 13.94
N ARG A 261 -8.79 -0.88 14.45
CA ARG A 261 -8.37 -0.39 15.77
C ARG A 261 -9.12 -1.18 16.85
N ARG A 262 -8.41 -1.70 17.84
CA ARG A 262 -9.08 -2.08 19.09
C ARG A 262 -9.57 -0.80 19.76
N LEU A 263 -10.88 -0.69 19.95
CA LEU A 263 -11.45 0.30 20.86
C LEU A 263 -11.00 -0.12 22.26
N SER A 264 -10.14 0.71 22.86
CA SER A 264 -9.73 0.59 24.27
C SER A 264 -10.87 0.97 25.18
#